data_706a46fb8a5b64d1439f0fa647591fd5
#
_entry.id   706a46fb8a5b64d1439f0fa647591fd5
#
_cell.length_a   1.000
_cell.length_b   1.000
_cell.length_c   1.000
_cell.angle_alpha   90.00
_cell.angle_beta   90.00
_cell.angle_gamma   90.00
#
_symmetry.space_group_name_H-M   'P 1'
#
loop_
_entity.id
_entity.type
_entity.pdbx_description
1 polymer ?
#
loop_
_entity_poly.entity_id
_entity_poly.type
_entity_poly.pdbx_seq_one_letter_code
_entity_poly.pdbx_strand_id
1 'polypeptide(L)'
;MYCLNKIVGFVISPMGVVIVCGLVAMLLAWRKRVRAAKWVGGVTVAWLWIWMMPVMTWVVGVPLEREFLVDGRVPLVEGFPKADAIILLGGSMSIDTNLSAYAEMLTNADRVWQTARLYKAGRARIVIATGNSARDTTLQLLKDFGVSEEAVSFVDARNTEEEAKGIAKLGVKKILLVTSAWHMKRARLMFGKYAPEIEVVCAPSDFENTLIASHIPFPLSIFPDVNAFAMNCVAFREWLGIVGYKVLR
;
A
#
# COMPACT_ATOMS: atom_id res chain seq x y z
N MET A 1 -14.38 13.01 -13.11
CA MET A 1 -14.37 12.63 -11.67
C MET A 1 -13.03 12.07 -11.21
N TYR A 2 -12.44 11.09 -11.91
CA TYR A 2 -11.16 10.47 -11.52
C TYR A 2 -9.96 11.46 -11.38
N CYS A 3 -9.75 12.35 -12.38
CA CYS A 3 -8.67 13.34 -12.33
C CYS A 3 -8.86 14.36 -11.19
N LEU A 4 -10.10 14.80 -10.94
CA LEU A 4 -10.39 15.74 -9.86
C LEU A 4 -10.05 15.15 -8.49
N ASN A 5 -10.45 13.90 -8.24
CA ASN A 5 -10.12 13.21 -6.99
C ASN A 5 -8.59 13.05 -6.79
N LYS A 6 -7.83 12.82 -7.88
CA LYS A 6 -6.37 12.77 -7.81
C LYS A 6 -5.75 14.13 -7.48
N ILE A 7 -6.25 15.21 -8.10
CA ILE A 7 -5.78 16.57 -7.83
C ILE A 7 -6.08 16.97 -6.39
N VAL A 8 -7.31 16.74 -5.91
CA VAL A 8 -7.69 17.03 -4.53
C VAL A 8 -6.83 16.21 -3.56
N GLY A 9 -6.68 14.90 -3.80
CA GLY A 9 -5.83 14.04 -2.99
C GLY A 9 -4.36 14.50 -2.96
N PHE A 10 -3.83 15.00 -4.08
CA PHE A 10 -2.49 15.58 -4.13
C PHE A 10 -2.40 16.86 -3.29
N VAL A 11 -3.31 17.81 -3.48
CA VAL A 11 -3.28 19.12 -2.79
C VAL A 11 -3.34 18.97 -1.27
N ILE A 12 -4.13 18.03 -0.75
CA ILE A 12 -4.24 17.77 0.70
C ILE A 12 -3.15 16.82 1.23
N SER A 13 -2.37 16.21 0.33
CA SER A 13 -1.25 15.36 0.76
C SER A 13 -0.16 16.16 1.49
N PRO A 14 0.65 15.53 2.36
CA PRO A 14 1.75 16.22 3.03
C PRO A 14 2.65 17.00 2.08
N MET A 15 2.97 16.43 0.92
CA MET A 15 3.78 17.08 -0.12
C MET A 15 3.02 18.20 -0.83
N GLY A 16 1.74 18.00 -1.13
CA GLY A 16 0.90 19.02 -1.77
C GLY A 16 0.77 20.27 -0.91
N VAL A 17 0.58 20.10 0.40
CA VAL A 17 0.56 21.22 1.36
C VAL A 17 1.88 22.01 1.33
N VAL A 18 3.04 21.34 1.28
CA VAL A 18 4.34 22.00 1.16
C VAL A 18 4.43 22.85 -0.11
N ILE A 19 4.00 22.31 -1.26
CA ILE A 19 4.04 23.03 -2.53
C ILE A 19 3.10 24.24 -2.49
N VAL A 20 1.85 24.04 -2.08
CA VAL A 20 0.86 25.13 -2.02
C VAL A 20 1.28 26.23 -1.07
N CYS A 21 1.69 25.90 0.16
CA CYS A 21 2.15 26.88 1.14
C CYS A 21 3.43 27.57 0.70
N GLY A 22 4.36 26.88 0.04
CA GLY A 22 5.56 27.47 -0.55
C GLY A 22 5.22 28.52 -1.63
N LEU A 23 4.29 28.20 -2.53
CA LEU A 23 3.81 29.14 -3.54
C LEU A 23 3.12 30.36 -2.90
N VAL A 24 2.32 30.15 -1.85
CA VAL A 24 1.69 31.25 -1.09
C VAL A 24 2.74 32.13 -0.41
N ALA A 25 3.77 31.54 0.19
CA ALA A 25 4.87 32.30 0.80
C ALA A 25 5.61 33.16 -0.23
N MET A 26 5.91 32.60 -1.42
CA MET A 26 6.52 33.35 -2.52
C MET A 26 5.64 34.52 -2.99
N LEU A 27 4.33 34.29 -3.17
CA LEU A 27 3.39 35.32 -3.56
C LEU A 27 3.30 36.46 -2.53
N LEU A 28 3.28 36.11 -1.24
CA LEU A 28 3.28 37.09 -0.15
C LEU A 28 4.57 37.92 -0.13
N ALA A 29 5.73 37.29 -0.35
CA ALA A 29 7.01 37.98 -0.43
C ALA A 29 7.04 38.96 -1.63
N TRP A 30 6.56 38.52 -2.81
CA TRP A 30 6.45 39.37 -3.99
C TRP A 30 5.53 40.57 -3.74
N ARG A 31 4.43 40.37 -3.00
CA ARG A 31 3.54 41.46 -2.58
C ARG A 31 4.09 42.28 -1.40
N LYS A 32 5.37 42.16 -1.10
CA LYS A 32 6.07 42.85 0.00
C LYS A 32 5.48 42.62 1.40
N ARG A 33 4.65 41.54 1.58
CA ARG A 33 4.13 41.10 2.88
C ARG A 33 5.12 40.16 3.58
N VAL A 34 6.32 40.64 3.81
CA VAL A 34 7.49 39.85 4.26
C VAL A 34 7.24 39.11 5.59
N ARG A 35 6.55 39.74 6.55
CA ARG A 35 6.23 39.08 7.84
C ARG A 35 5.35 37.84 7.61
N ALA A 36 4.27 37.98 6.85
CA ALA A 36 3.36 36.87 6.53
C ALA A 36 4.09 35.76 5.73
N ALA A 37 4.93 36.13 4.76
CA ALA A 37 5.74 35.19 4.01
C ALA A 37 6.67 34.35 4.91
N LYS A 38 7.35 35.00 5.88
CA LYS A 38 8.21 34.29 6.85
C LYS A 38 7.42 33.32 7.73
N TRP A 39 6.24 33.69 8.20
CA TRP A 39 5.39 32.80 8.99
C TRP A 39 4.91 31.61 8.19
N VAL A 40 4.38 31.82 6.97
CA VAL A 40 3.95 30.71 6.10
C VAL A 40 5.13 29.81 5.76
N GLY A 41 6.29 30.37 5.40
CA GLY A 41 7.49 29.61 5.13
C GLY A 41 7.96 28.78 6.34
N GLY A 42 8.00 29.38 7.52
CA GLY A 42 8.37 28.68 8.76
C GLY A 42 7.42 27.52 9.08
N VAL A 43 6.10 27.73 8.96
CA VAL A 43 5.10 26.67 9.15
C VAL A 43 5.27 25.57 8.11
N THR A 44 5.56 25.92 6.86
CA THR A 44 5.80 24.94 5.79
C THR A 44 7.01 24.05 6.07
N VAL A 45 8.11 24.67 6.53
CA VAL A 45 9.32 23.92 6.91
C VAL A 45 9.05 23.00 8.12
N ALA A 46 8.36 23.52 9.14
CA ALA A 46 8.00 22.72 10.31
C ALA A 46 7.07 21.53 9.93
N TRP A 47 6.09 21.78 9.06
CA TRP A 47 5.22 20.74 8.51
C TRP A 47 6.02 19.66 7.78
N LEU A 48 6.91 20.05 6.87
CA LEU A 48 7.75 19.13 6.14
C LEU A 48 8.63 18.30 7.09
N TRP A 49 9.27 18.97 8.06
CA TRP A 49 10.09 18.32 9.09
C TRP A 49 9.30 17.24 9.83
N ILE A 50 8.10 17.57 10.33
CA ILE A 50 7.24 16.62 11.07
C ILE A 50 6.92 15.40 10.20
N TRP A 51 6.52 15.60 8.94
CA TRP A 51 6.18 14.51 8.06
C TRP A 51 7.39 13.68 7.60
N MET A 52 8.59 14.22 7.69
CA MET A 52 9.84 13.49 7.43
C MET A 52 10.35 12.72 8.65
N MET A 53 9.82 12.93 9.84
CA MET A 53 10.29 12.22 11.03
C MET A 53 9.87 10.74 10.98
N PRO A 54 10.78 9.79 11.24
CA PRO A 54 10.43 8.38 11.48
C PRO A 54 9.43 8.18 12.63
N VAL A 55 9.49 9.02 13.67
CA VAL A 55 8.49 8.96 14.76
C VAL A 55 7.07 9.22 14.26
N MET A 56 6.87 9.97 13.18
CA MET A 56 5.55 10.18 12.60
C MET A 56 4.98 8.88 12.01
N THR A 57 5.84 7.96 11.57
CA THR A 57 5.42 6.63 11.08
C THR A 57 4.71 5.81 12.18
N TRP A 58 5.10 5.99 13.46
CA TRP A 58 4.37 5.41 14.60
C TRP A 58 2.92 5.90 14.68
N VAL A 59 2.69 7.14 14.31
CA VAL A 59 1.36 7.78 14.41
C VAL A 59 0.47 7.42 13.23
N VAL A 60 1.01 7.45 12.01
CA VAL A 60 0.18 7.29 10.80
C VAL A 60 0.32 5.93 10.11
N GLY A 61 1.51 5.32 10.14
CA GLY A 61 1.82 4.10 9.41
C GLY A 61 1.57 2.83 10.22
N VAL A 62 2.20 2.73 11.39
CA VAL A 62 2.09 1.54 12.26
C VAL A 62 0.64 1.14 12.57
N PRO A 63 -0.31 2.07 12.81
CA PRO A 63 -1.70 1.70 13.04
C PRO A 63 -2.40 1.02 11.85
N LEU A 64 -1.88 1.15 10.62
CA LEU A 64 -2.38 0.41 9.45
C LEU A 64 -1.95 -1.04 9.45
N GLU A 65 -0.79 -1.35 10.03
CA GLU A 65 -0.13 -2.66 9.96
C GLU A 65 -0.29 -3.49 11.24
N ARG A 66 -0.34 -2.82 12.39
CA ARG A 66 -0.27 -3.44 13.72
C ARG A 66 -1.29 -4.54 13.95
N GLU A 67 -2.50 -4.41 13.43
CA GLU A 67 -3.55 -5.42 13.64
C GLU A 67 -3.27 -6.76 12.95
N PHE A 68 -2.32 -6.78 12.01
CA PHE A 68 -1.94 -7.97 11.25
C PHE A 68 -0.70 -8.67 11.82
N LEU A 69 -0.12 -8.15 12.88
CA LEU A 69 0.97 -8.80 13.62
C LEU A 69 0.38 -9.76 14.67
N VAL A 70 1.01 -10.90 14.82
CA VAL A 70 0.72 -11.87 15.90
C VAL A 70 1.86 -11.79 16.91
N ASP A 71 1.55 -11.43 18.16
CA ASP A 71 2.55 -11.19 19.21
C ASP A 71 3.68 -10.23 18.78
N GLY A 72 3.31 -9.18 18.01
CA GLY A 72 4.24 -8.18 17.50
C GLY A 72 5.15 -8.67 16.37
N ARG A 73 4.88 -9.85 15.78
CA ARG A 73 5.66 -10.46 14.71
C ARG A 73 4.82 -10.72 13.47
N VAL A 74 5.46 -10.76 12.32
CA VAL A 74 4.82 -11.18 11.07
C VAL A 74 4.39 -12.65 11.19
N PRO A 75 3.14 -13.00 10.88
CA PRO A 75 2.65 -14.36 10.99
C PRO A 75 3.44 -15.33 10.10
N LEU A 76 3.72 -16.51 10.61
CA LEU A 76 4.31 -17.60 9.82
C LEU A 76 3.28 -18.14 8.83
N VAL A 77 3.72 -18.57 7.66
CA VAL A 77 2.84 -19.09 6.59
C VAL A 77 2.09 -20.34 7.02
N GLU A 78 2.67 -21.13 7.90
CA GLU A 78 2.08 -22.35 8.48
C GLU A 78 0.89 -22.05 9.40
N GLY A 79 0.81 -20.84 9.94
CA GLY A 79 -0.28 -20.39 10.79
C GLY A 79 -1.55 -20.02 10.03
N PHE A 80 -1.47 -19.82 8.71
CA PHE A 80 -2.66 -19.50 7.91
C PHE A 80 -3.51 -20.75 7.65
N PRO A 81 -4.85 -20.62 7.69
CA PRO A 81 -5.75 -21.73 7.33
C PRO A 81 -5.63 -22.08 5.86
N LYS A 82 -6.12 -23.27 5.49
CA LYS A 82 -6.35 -23.61 4.07
C LYS A 82 -7.51 -22.77 3.53
N ALA A 83 -7.40 -22.39 2.27
CA ALA A 83 -8.38 -21.61 1.53
C ALA A 83 -8.56 -22.17 0.11
N ASP A 84 -9.58 -21.69 -0.59
CA ASP A 84 -9.86 -22.08 -1.97
C ASP A 84 -8.83 -21.47 -2.93
N ALA A 85 -8.44 -20.22 -2.67
CA ALA A 85 -7.47 -19.51 -3.49
C ALA A 85 -6.62 -18.50 -2.66
N ILE A 86 -5.43 -18.20 -3.17
CA ILE A 86 -4.62 -17.05 -2.75
C ILE A 86 -4.88 -15.94 -3.74
N ILE A 87 -5.29 -14.77 -3.25
CA ILE A 87 -5.52 -13.59 -4.07
C ILE A 87 -4.35 -12.64 -3.91
N LEU A 88 -3.58 -12.47 -4.97
CA LEU A 88 -2.49 -11.50 -5.04
C LEU A 88 -3.02 -10.19 -5.62
N LEU A 89 -3.17 -9.17 -4.79
CA LEU A 89 -3.58 -7.84 -5.26
C LEU A 89 -2.46 -7.16 -6.04
N GLY A 90 -2.83 -6.58 -7.18
CA GLY A 90 -1.92 -5.94 -8.11
C GLY A 90 -1.27 -4.65 -7.58
N GLY A 91 -0.48 -4.01 -8.46
CA GLY A 91 0.18 -2.72 -8.19
C GLY A 91 1.60 -2.81 -7.65
N SER A 92 2.21 -3.96 -7.70
CA SER A 92 3.53 -4.21 -7.10
C SER A 92 4.68 -4.31 -8.07
N MET A 93 4.42 -4.49 -9.35
CA MET A 93 5.51 -4.75 -10.28
C MET A 93 5.17 -4.17 -11.62
N SER A 94 5.96 -3.27 -12.07
CA SER A 94 5.94 -2.90 -13.46
C SER A 94 7.34 -2.60 -13.86
N ILE A 95 7.86 -3.45 -14.72
CA ILE A 95 8.93 -3.02 -15.57
C ILE A 95 8.46 -3.24 -16.97
N ASP A 96 8.65 -2.22 -17.76
CA ASP A 96 8.51 -2.32 -19.19
C ASP A 96 9.48 -3.42 -19.67
N THR A 97 8.93 -4.51 -20.18
CA THR A 97 9.71 -5.63 -20.75
C THR A 97 10.66 -5.18 -21.88
N ASN A 98 10.46 -3.97 -22.41
CA ASN A 98 11.39 -3.37 -23.34
C ASN A 98 12.68 -2.84 -22.68
N LEU A 99 12.67 -2.67 -21.36
CA LEU A 99 13.81 -2.14 -20.59
C LEU A 99 14.68 -3.25 -19.99
N SER A 100 14.10 -4.37 -19.60
CA SER A 100 14.83 -5.50 -19.02
C SER A 100 14.30 -6.83 -19.55
N ALA A 101 15.21 -7.76 -19.85
CA ALA A 101 14.87 -9.12 -20.23
C ALA A 101 14.36 -9.98 -19.07
N TYR A 102 14.52 -9.49 -17.84
CA TYR A 102 14.10 -10.17 -16.61
C TYR A 102 13.08 -9.34 -15.87
N ALA A 103 12.20 -10.01 -15.14
CA ALA A 103 11.28 -9.36 -14.22
C ALA A 103 12.07 -8.74 -13.06
N GLU A 104 11.98 -7.42 -12.88
CA GLU A 104 12.60 -6.77 -11.75
C GLU A 104 11.64 -6.58 -10.58
N MET A 105 12.18 -6.77 -9.38
CA MET A 105 11.42 -6.65 -8.14
C MET A 105 11.40 -5.18 -7.69
N LEU A 106 10.22 -4.58 -7.67
CA LEU A 106 10.00 -3.26 -7.08
C LEU A 106 9.65 -3.37 -5.59
N THR A 107 9.54 -2.24 -4.92
CA THR A 107 9.32 -2.14 -3.46
C THR A 107 8.21 -3.02 -2.90
N ASN A 108 7.18 -3.33 -3.68
CA ASN A 108 6.04 -4.16 -3.24
C ASN A 108 6.12 -5.63 -3.71
N ALA A 109 7.27 -6.10 -4.16
CA ALA A 109 7.46 -7.47 -4.64
C ALA A 109 7.32 -8.53 -3.54
N ASP A 110 7.41 -8.13 -2.28
CA ASP A 110 7.15 -8.99 -1.12
C ASP A 110 5.77 -9.66 -1.17
N ARG A 111 4.79 -9.07 -1.86
CA ARG A 111 3.48 -9.68 -2.10
C ARG A 111 3.59 -10.97 -2.91
N VAL A 112 4.41 -10.96 -3.96
CA VAL A 112 4.63 -12.14 -4.81
C VAL A 112 5.35 -13.21 -4.03
N TRP A 113 6.38 -12.82 -3.29
CA TRP A 113 7.12 -13.73 -2.41
C TRP A 113 6.20 -14.36 -1.35
N GLN A 114 5.36 -13.57 -0.69
CA GLN A 114 4.39 -14.09 0.29
C GLN A 114 3.38 -15.03 -0.36
N THR A 115 2.89 -14.71 -1.56
CA THR A 115 2.00 -15.58 -2.35
C THR A 115 2.66 -16.92 -2.62
N ALA A 116 3.90 -16.92 -3.09
CA ALA A 116 4.65 -18.15 -3.38
C ALA A 116 4.90 -18.97 -2.10
N ARG A 117 5.20 -18.34 -0.97
CA ARG A 117 5.36 -19.03 0.33
C ARG A 117 4.08 -19.72 0.77
N LEU A 118 2.94 -19.05 0.68
CA LEU A 118 1.63 -19.61 1.01
C LEU A 118 1.27 -20.78 0.09
N TYR A 119 1.54 -20.65 -1.21
CA TYR A 119 1.33 -21.73 -2.18
C TYR A 119 2.19 -22.96 -1.86
N LYS A 120 3.50 -22.77 -1.64
CA LYS A 120 4.42 -23.85 -1.27
C LYS A 120 4.08 -24.53 0.05
N ALA A 121 3.54 -23.76 1.01
CA ALA A 121 3.03 -24.29 2.27
C ALA A 121 1.68 -25.01 2.13
N GLY A 122 1.15 -25.14 0.91
CA GLY A 122 -0.11 -25.83 0.61
C GLY A 122 -1.33 -25.16 1.23
N ARG A 123 -1.30 -23.84 1.42
CA ARG A 123 -2.43 -23.08 2.00
C ARG A 123 -3.57 -22.91 1.01
N ALA A 124 -3.28 -22.85 -0.30
CA ALA A 124 -4.24 -23.05 -1.38
C ALA A 124 -3.55 -23.62 -2.63
N ARG A 125 -4.33 -24.16 -3.54
CA ARG A 125 -3.83 -24.75 -4.80
C ARG A 125 -3.92 -23.79 -5.98
N ILE A 126 -4.67 -22.72 -5.85
CA ILE A 126 -4.94 -21.73 -6.89
C ILE A 126 -4.42 -20.38 -6.43
N VAL A 127 -3.74 -19.69 -7.33
CA VAL A 127 -3.31 -18.30 -7.18
C VAL A 127 -4.06 -17.45 -8.20
N ILE A 128 -4.72 -16.40 -7.75
CA ILE A 128 -5.41 -15.44 -8.60
C ILE A 128 -4.73 -14.09 -8.41
N ALA A 129 -3.98 -13.67 -9.41
CA ALA A 129 -3.38 -12.35 -9.44
C ALA A 129 -4.35 -11.34 -10.06
N THR A 130 -4.42 -10.14 -9.50
CA THR A 130 -5.29 -9.07 -9.97
C THR A 130 -4.51 -7.90 -10.54
N GLY A 131 -5.18 -7.08 -11.34
CA GLY A 131 -4.58 -5.92 -12.01
C GLY A 131 -4.46 -6.12 -13.51
N ASN A 132 -4.32 -5.02 -14.24
CA ASN A 132 -4.25 -5.00 -15.70
C ASN A 132 -2.85 -4.70 -16.27
N SER A 133 -1.87 -4.53 -15.41
CA SER A 133 -0.47 -4.26 -15.78
C SER A 133 0.46 -5.33 -15.21
N ALA A 134 1.56 -5.58 -15.89
CA ALA A 134 2.62 -6.49 -15.44
C ALA A 134 2.19 -7.97 -15.26
N ARG A 135 1.24 -8.48 -16.06
CA ARG A 135 0.83 -9.89 -16.01
C ARG A 135 2.00 -10.84 -16.23
N ASP A 136 2.74 -10.64 -17.32
CA ASP A 136 3.85 -11.51 -17.70
C ASP A 136 4.97 -11.48 -16.66
N THR A 137 5.28 -10.28 -16.15
CA THR A 137 6.27 -10.10 -15.08
C THR A 137 5.83 -10.77 -13.77
N THR A 138 4.55 -10.64 -13.40
CA THR A 138 4.00 -11.30 -12.22
C THR A 138 4.06 -12.82 -12.36
N LEU A 139 3.67 -13.35 -13.52
CA LEU A 139 3.71 -14.77 -13.80
C LEU A 139 5.15 -15.29 -13.75
N GLN A 140 6.09 -14.57 -14.38
CA GLN A 140 7.50 -14.93 -14.37
C GLN A 140 8.05 -15.03 -12.95
N LEU A 141 7.82 -14.01 -12.10
CA LEU A 141 8.28 -14.03 -10.73
C LEU A 141 7.63 -15.13 -9.89
N LEU A 142 6.33 -15.39 -10.07
CA LEU A 142 5.66 -16.49 -9.39
C LEU A 142 6.30 -17.85 -9.80
N LYS A 143 6.63 -18.04 -11.08
CA LYS A 143 7.32 -19.23 -11.58
C LYS A 143 8.73 -19.34 -11.00
N ASP A 144 9.49 -18.27 -11.01
CA ASP A 144 10.85 -18.22 -10.43
C ASP A 144 10.83 -18.56 -8.93
N PHE A 145 9.76 -18.17 -8.24
CA PHE A 145 9.53 -18.56 -6.84
C PHE A 145 8.87 -19.95 -6.67
N GLY A 146 8.69 -20.71 -7.75
CA GLY A 146 8.24 -22.10 -7.73
C GLY A 146 6.73 -22.31 -7.61
N VAL A 147 5.93 -21.34 -8.07
CA VAL A 147 4.49 -21.51 -8.28
C VAL A 147 4.29 -22.08 -9.68
N SER A 148 3.48 -23.16 -9.81
CA SER A 148 3.16 -23.74 -11.12
C SER A 148 2.34 -22.77 -11.96
N GLU A 149 2.64 -22.67 -13.25
CA GLU A 149 1.93 -21.78 -14.17
C GLU A 149 0.44 -22.12 -14.26
N GLU A 150 0.11 -23.41 -14.26
CA GLU A 150 -1.27 -23.89 -14.31
C GLU A 150 -2.09 -23.52 -13.07
N ALA A 151 -1.41 -23.22 -11.96
CA ALA A 151 -2.07 -22.78 -10.75
C ALA A 151 -2.40 -21.28 -10.74
N VAL A 152 -1.87 -20.50 -11.71
CA VAL A 152 -2.00 -19.04 -11.74
C VAL A 152 -3.07 -18.62 -12.74
N SER A 153 -4.00 -17.81 -12.27
CA SER A 153 -4.98 -17.12 -13.12
C SER A 153 -4.99 -15.63 -12.85
N PHE A 154 -5.60 -14.84 -13.75
CA PHE A 154 -5.60 -13.39 -13.67
C PHE A 154 -7.00 -12.81 -13.76
N VAL A 155 -7.25 -11.78 -12.95
CA VAL A 155 -8.47 -10.96 -13.00
C VAL A 155 -8.06 -9.53 -13.32
N ASP A 156 -8.54 -9.01 -14.46
CA ASP A 156 -8.29 -7.62 -14.86
C ASP A 156 -9.08 -6.65 -13.97
N ALA A 157 -8.38 -5.71 -13.39
CA ALA A 157 -8.95 -4.68 -12.53
C ALA A 157 -8.06 -3.43 -12.51
N ARG A 158 -8.66 -2.25 -12.38
CA ARG A 158 -7.97 -0.95 -12.33
C ARG A 158 -7.84 -0.42 -10.90
N ASN A 159 -8.59 -0.98 -9.97
CA ASN A 159 -8.66 -0.56 -8.58
C ASN A 159 -9.21 -1.70 -7.70
N THR A 160 -9.07 -1.54 -6.38
CA THR A 160 -9.42 -2.58 -5.40
C THR A 160 -10.92 -2.90 -5.37
N GLU A 161 -11.80 -1.99 -5.77
CA GLU A 161 -13.23 -2.27 -5.92
C GLU A 161 -13.48 -3.25 -7.06
N GLU A 162 -12.86 -3.02 -8.22
CA GLU A 162 -12.98 -3.92 -9.39
C GLU A 162 -12.33 -5.28 -9.09
N GLU A 163 -11.22 -5.30 -8.34
CA GLU A 163 -10.59 -6.54 -7.85
C GLU A 163 -11.58 -7.36 -7.03
N ALA A 164 -12.18 -6.77 -6.00
CA ALA A 164 -13.14 -7.48 -5.14
C ALA A 164 -14.36 -7.99 -5.93
N LYS A 165 -14.92 -7.14 -6.82
CA LYS A 165 -16.05 -7.52 -7.70
C LYS A 165 -15.69 -8.64 -8.68
N GLY A 166 -14.46 -8.64 -9.18
CA GLY A 166 -13.94 -9.68 -10.08
C GLY A 166 -13.81 -11.02 -9.37
N ILE A 167 -13.24 -11.02 -8.18
CA ILE A 167 -13.07 -12.22 -7.35
C ILE A 167 -14.43 -12.80 -6.91
N ALA A 168 -15.40 -11.95 -6.56
CA ALA A 168 -16.76 -12.38 -6.18
C ALA A 168 -17.45 -13.26 -7.25
N LYS A 169 -17.12 -13.05 -8.53
CA LYS A 169 -17.70 -13.81 -9.65
C LYS A 169 -17.11 -15.21 -9.84
N LEU A 170 -16.01 -15.54 -9.15
CA LEU A 170 -15.28 -16.80 -9.36
C LEU A 170 -15.80 -17.96 -8.51
N GLY A 171 -16.79 -17.72 -7.63
CA GLY A 171 -17.41 -18.75 -6.80
C GLY A 171 -16.54 -19.30 -5.67
N VAL A 172 -15.41 -18.65 -5.36
CA VAL A 172 -14.55 -18.98 -4.21
C VAL A 172 -15.24 -18.54 -2.92
N LYS A 173 -15.15 -19.34 -1.86
CA LYS A 173 -15.80 -19.07 -0.58
C LYS A 173 -14.84 -18.55 0.48
N LYS A 174 -13.60 -19.02 0.45
CA LYS A 174 -12.55 -18.63 1.41
C LYS A 174 -11.28 -18.30 0.67
N ILE A 175 -10.71 -17.13 0.95
CA ILE A 175 -9.48 -16.66 0.28
C ILE A 175 -8.42 -16.24 1.28
N LEU A 176 -7.16 -16.38 0.86
CA LEU A 176 -6.02 -15.70 1.49
C LEU A 176 -5.73 -14.45 0.67
N LEU A 177 -6.04 -13.30 1.24
CA LEU A 177 -5.84 -12.02 0.57
C LEU A 177 -4.41 -11.52 0.84
N VAL A 178 -3.60 -11.39 -0.21
CA VAL A 178 -2.21 -10.94 -0.13
C VAL A 178 -2.07 -9.54 -0.72
N THR A 179 -1.60 -8.62 0.09
CA THR A 179 -1.19 -7.26 -0.28
C THR A 179 -0.26 -6.71 0.80
N SER A 180 0.33 -5.52 0.58
CA SER A 180 1.13 -4.85 1.61
C SER A 180 0.30 -4.57 2.86
N ALA A 181 0.91 -4.71 4.03
CA ALA A 181 0.24 -4.57 5.33
C ALA A 181 -0.42 -3.20 5.50
N TRP A 182 0.25 -2.14 5.04
CA TRP A 182 -0.29 -0.77 5.07
C TRP A 182 -1.55 -0.58 4.19
N HIS A 183 -1.73 -1.40 3.15
CA HIS A 183 -2.91 -1.38 2.26
C HIS A 183 -4.03 -2.32 2.73
N MET A 184 -3.72 -3.31 3.54
CA MET A 184 -4.60 -4.43 3.87
C MET A 184 -5.93 -3.98 4.50
N LYS A 185 -5.91 -2.97 5.38
CA LYS A 185 -7.15 -2.43 5.97
C LYS A 185 -8.15 -1.98 4.92
N ARG A 186 -7.68 -1.21 3.95
CA ARG A 186 -8.54 -0.71 2.87
C ARG A 186 -9.00 -1.83 1.94
N ALA A 187 -8.10 -2.75 1.60
CA ALA A 187 -8.44 -3.92 0.79
C ALA A 187 -9.54 -4.76 1.47
N ARG A 188 -9.38 -5.08 2.75
CA ARG A 188 -10.39 -5.82 3.53
C ARG A 188 -11.75 -5.12 3.55
N LEU A 189 -11.77 -3.79 3.69
CA LEU A 189 -13.03 -3.02 3.62
C LEU A 189 -13.70 -3.15 2.24
N MET A 190 -12.91 -3.15 1.15
CA MET A 190 -13.43 -3.32 -0.20
C MET A 190 -14.03 -4.71 -0.41
N PHE A 191 -13.32 -5.76 -0.01
CA PHE A 191 -13.84 -7.12 -0.10
C PHE A 191 -15.09 -7.30 0.76
N GLY A 192 -15.11 -6.78 1.99
CA GLY A 192 -16.32 -6.82 2.85
C GLY A 192 -17.54 -6.10 2.26
N LYS A 193 -17.33 -5.09 1.39
CA LYS A 193 -18.42 -4.37 0.72
C LYS A 193 -18.87 -5.03 -0.59
N TYR A 194 -17.93 -5.48 -1.41
CA TYR A 194 -18.20 -5.90 -2.78
C TYR A 194 -18.16 -7.42 -3.01
N ALA A 195 -17.72 -8.17 -1.99
CA ALA A 195 -17.66 -9.62 -1.98
C ALA A 195 -18.00 -10.16 -0.57
N PRO A 196 -19.15 -9.74 0.03
CA PRO A 196 -19.48 -10.04 1.43
C PRO A 196 -19.68 -11.52 1.73
N GLU A 197 -19.92 -12.34 0.70
CA GLU A 197 -20.09 -13.79 0.78
C GLU A 197 -18.77 -14.56 0.90
N ILE A 198 -17.64 -13.88 0.67
CA ILE A 198 -16.30 -14.48 0.73
C ILE A 198 -15.68 -14.31 2.11
N GLU A 199 -15.27 -15.38 2.73
CA GLU A 199 -14.44 -15.35 3.94
C GLU A 199 -13.02 -14.89 3.56
N VAL A 200 -12.65 -13.67 3.98
CA VAL A 200 -11.35 -13.08 3.68
C VAL A 200 -10.40 -13.26 4.86
N VAL A 201 -9.37 -14.07 4.67
CA VAL A 201 -8.25 -14.18 5.60
C VAL A 201 -7.12 -13.28 5.10
N CYS A 202 -6.79 -12.26 5.88
CA CYS A 202 -5.71 -11.34 5.53
C CYS A 202 -4.35 -12.00 5.70
N ALA A 203 -3.56 -12.09 4.65
CA ALA A 203 -2.21 -12.64 4.64
C ALA A 203 -1.20 -11.56 4.15
N PRO A 204 -0.99 -10.49 4.93
CA PRO A 204 -0.19 -9.35 4.52
C PRO A 204 1.28 -9.67 4.37
N SER A 205 1.93 -8.89 3.53
CA SER A 205 3.37 -8.79 3.39
C SER A 205 3.79 -7.33 3.59
N ASP A 206 5.06 -7.03 3.48
CA ASP A 206 5.55 -5.66 3.33
C ASP A 206 5.12 -4.74 4.49
N PHE A 207 5.69 -5.00 5.68
CA PHE A 207 5.45 -4.23 6.91
C PHE A 207 6.43 -3.05 7.02
N GLU A 208 6.52 -2.22 5.97
CA GLU A 208 7.52 -1.15 5.88
C GLU A 208 7.39 -0.10 6.98
N ASN A 209 6.17 0.31 7.35
CA ASN A 209 5.98 1.30 8.41
C ASN A 209 6.46 0.78 9.76
N THR A 210 6.11 -0.46 10.09
CA THR A 210 6.56 -1.09 11.34
C THR A 210 8.07 -1.24 11.34
N LEU A 211 8.67 -1.59 10.21
CA LEU A 211 10.12 -1.74 10.05
C LEU A 211 10.84 -0.39 10.27
N ILE A 212 10.44 0.66 9.57
CA ILE A 212 11.00 2.02 9.71
C ILE A 212 10.88 2.48 11.17
N ALA A 213 9.70 2.34 11.75
CA ALA A 213 9.44 2.76 13.11
C ALA A 213 10.31 2.02 14.14
N SER A 214 10.59 0.72 13.93
CA SER A 214 11.36 -0.09 14.88
C SER A 214 12.88 0.04 14.76
N HIS A 215 13.40 0.41 13.59
CA HIS A 215 14.84 0.45 13.34
C HIS A 215 15.51 1.77 13.70
N ILE A 216 14.77 2.87 13.82
CA ILE A 216 15.34 4.19 14.11
C ILE A 216 15.02 4.57 15.56
N PRO A 217 15.98 4.43 16.49
CA PRO A 217 15.74 4.70 17.91
C PRO A 217 15.62 6.21 18.17
N PHE A 218 14.93 6.57 19.27
CA PHE A 218 14.98 7.90 19.81
C PHE A 218 16.41 8.20 20.36
N PRO A 219 17.02 9.41 20.13
CA PRO A 219 16.40 10.60 19.52
C PRO A 219 16.55 10.70 17.99
N LEU A 220 17.15 9.73 17.30
CA LEU A 220 17.37 9.82 15.85
C LEU A 220 16.05 9.86 15.06
N SER A 221 14.98 9.30 15.62
CA SER A 221 13.66 9.25 14.97
C SER A 221 12.96 10.62 14.82
N ILE A 222 13.51 11.70 15.40
CA ILE A 222 13.01 13.07 15.20
C ILE A 222 13.74 13.84 14.08
N PHE A 223 14.80 13.26 13.51
CA PHE A 223 15.47 13.87 12.37
C PHE A 223 14.80 13.44 11.05
N PRO A 224 14.83 14.31 10.03
CA PRO A 224 14.21 14.01 8.74
C PRO A 224 14.84 12.80 8.05
N ASP A 225 13.98 11.93 7.54
CA ASP A 225 14.32 10.76 6.73
C ASP A 225 13.40 10.69 5.51
N VAL A 226 13.97 10.45 4.32
CA VAL A 226 13.24 10.47 3.07
C VAL A 226 12.33 9.25 2.90
N ASN A 227 12.74 8.09 3.42
CA ASN A 227 11.94 6.86 3.34
C ASN A 227 10.74 6.97 4.28
N ALA A 228 10.96 7.49 5.51
CA ALA A 228 9.87 7.79 6.44
C ALA A 228 8.87 8.78 5.82
N PHE A 229 9.34 9.84 5.14
CA PHE A 229 8.44 10.76 4.44
C PHE A 229 7.60 10.08 3.37
N ALA A 230 8.23 9.26 2.52
CA ALA A 230 7.53 8.53 1.48
C ALA A 230 6.43 7.63 2.06
N MET A 231 6.76 6.85 3.11
CA MET A 231 5.81 5.95 3.76
C MET A 231 4.72 6.68 4.54
N ASN A 232 5.04 7.80 5.20
CA ASN A 232 4.04 8.64 5.86
C ASN A 232 3.04 9.22 4.85
N CYS A 233 3.49 9.61 3.65
CA CYS A 233 2.60 10.05 2.56
C CYS A 233 1.72 8.90 2.04
N VAL A 234 2.26 7.68 1.93
CA VAL A 234 1.49 6.48 1.56
C VAL A 234 0.44 6.19 2.63
N ALA A 235 0.82 6.17 3.91
CA ALA A 235 -0.09 5.93 5.03
C ALA A 235 -1.22 6.97 5.08
N PHE A 236 -0.89 8.25 4.90
CA PHE A 236 -1.90 9.32 4.83
C PHE A 236 -2.93 9.07 3.73
N ARG A 237 -2.47 8.68 2.54
CA ARG A 237 -3.38 8.34 1.42
C ARG A 237 -4.28 7.15 1.73
N GLU A 238 -3.77 6.14 2.43
CA GLU A 238 -4.58 4.99 2.87
C GLU A 238 -5.67 5.42 3.87
N TRP A 239 -5.32 6.28 4.83
CA TRP A 239 -6.30 6.84 5.77
C TRP A 239 -7.38 7.65 5.06
N LEU A 240 -7.02 8.48 4.08
CA LEU A 240 -8.01 9.20 3.27
C LEU A 240 -8.93 8.22 2.52
N GLY A 241 -8.37 7.14 1.97
CA GLY A 241 -9.16 6.10 1.34
C GLY A 241 -10.14 5.44 2.31
N ILE A 242 -9.68 5.04 3.50
CA ILE A 242 -10.51 4.42 4.54
C ILE A 242 -11.63 5.37 5.00
N VAL A 243 -11.31 6.63 5.29
CA VAL A 243 -12.30 7.64 5.70
C VAL A 243 -13.31 7.90 4.58
N GLY A 244 -12.84 8.08 3.35
CA GLY A 244 -13.71 8.27 2.18
C GLY A 244 -14.74 7.13 2.04
N TYR A 245 -14.32 5.90 2.26
CA TYR A 245 -15.25 4.75 2.22
C TYR A 245 -16.26 4.72 3.36
N LYS A 246 -15.89 5.22 4.55
CA LYS A 246 -16.80 5.25 5.70
C LYS A 246 -17.80 6.40 5.63
N VAL A 247 -17.44 7.51 4.99
CA VAL A 247 -18.25 8.74 4.95
C VAL A 247 -19.18 8.77 3.71
N LEU A 248 -18.77 8.18 2.59
CA LEU A 248 -19.54 8.14 1.34
C LEU A 248 -20.51 6.94 1.26
N ARG A 249 -20.94 6.46 2.39
CA ARG A 249 -21.97 5.41 2.52
C ARG A 249 -23.38 5.98 2.49
#